data_1569652e77f3720164832f66cc627037
#
_entry.id   1569652e77f3720164832f66cc627037
#
_cell.length_a   1.000
_cell.length_b   1.000
_cell.length_c   1.000
_cell.angle_alpha   90.00
_cell.angle_beta   90.00
_cell.angle_gamma   90.00
#
_symmetry.space_group_name_H-M   'P 1'
#
loop_
_entity.id
_entity.type
_entity.pdbx_description
1 polymer ?
#
loop_
_entity_poly.entity_id
_entity_poly.type
_entity_poly.pdbx_seq_one_letter_code
_entity_poly.pdbx_strand_id
1 'polypeptide(L)'
;MTLAHRMGQSANCVSRFAAGLLAALAASAALAAAPGAAHAEQAAPAPAATPIPRAEGAGPPLWVVRDADSTVYLFGTVHVLRPGTAWGSDKVDAAFASASDIWVEVADQDDQAVVMPVIQQHGVDPSRPLSSILSTEEFAAFDKVAQANGASGAALDAYRPWLAAFMISMSGPTNAGYRSEAGVDKTLMDRARAQGKALHGFETADVQVRLIAGMSEEAQVAYLNNYVRNADGIVANLDATVAAWLKGDAAEAGRLNRVNTRDIHQDIHRAALIDRNADWTNQIEAMMQGSGTAFVAVGAAHLMDQDSVIDMLTARGFKVERL
;
A
#
# COMPACT_ATOMS: atom_id res chain seq x y z
N MET A 1 28.89 16.45 20.73
CA MET A 1 27.60 16.33 20.00
C MET A 1 26.84 15.18 20.63
N THR A 2 25.77 15.48 21.31
CA THR A 2 25.06 14.56 22.21
C THR A 2 24.15 13.59 21.43
N LEU A 3 23.94 12.42 22.01
CA LEU A 3 23.10 11.33 21.48
C LEU A 3 21.72 11.80 20.99
N ALA A 4 21.15 12.81 21.66
CA ALA A 4 19.88 13.43 21.29
C ALA A 4 19.86 14.12 19.93
N HIS A 5 20.99 14.64 19.45
CA HIS A 5 21.08 15.27 18.12
C HIS A 5 21.10 14.24 16.97
N ARG A 6 21.62 13.04 17.24
CA ARG A 6 21.61 11.92 16.27
C ARG A 6 20.22 11.27 16.16
N MET A 7 19.47 11.19 17.27
CA MET A 7 18.10 10.65 17.26
C MET A 7 17.12 11.58 16.52
N GLY A 8 17.31 12.90 16.58
CA GLY A 8 16.46 13.85 15.85
C GLY A 8 16.63 13.78 14.32
N GLN A 9 17.82 13.45 13.82
CA GLN A 9 18.04 13.30 12.38
C GLN A 9 17.50 11.97 11.83
N SER A 10 17.53 10.90 12.64
CA SER A 10 16.94 9.61 12.28
C SER A 10 15.40 9.68 12.22
N ALA A 11 14.75 10.38 13.17
CA ALA A 11 13.32 10.57 13.18
C ALA A 11 12.80 11.36 11.96
N ASN A 12 13.58 12.37 11.49
CA ASN A 12 13.23 13.12 10.29
C ASN A 12 13.41 12.32 8.99
N CYS A 13 14.29 11.31 8.98
CA CYS A 13 14.45 10.40 7.85
C CYS A 13 13.27 9.42 7.78
N VAL A 14 12.86 8.85 8.92
CA VAL A 14 11.71 7.93 9.02
C VAL A 14 10.41 8.58 8.55
N SER A 15 10.17 9.86 8.91
CA SER A 15 8.95 10.57 8.51
C SER A 15 8.84 10.86 7.01
N ARG A 16 9.97 10.80 6.27
CA ARG A 16 9.97 11.04 4.81
C ARG A 16 9.86 9.76 3.97
N PHE A 17 10.08 8.60 4.55
CA PHE A 17 10.23 7.34 3.80
C PHE A 17 9.18 6.27 4.10
N ALA A 18 8.37 6.40 5.15
CA ALA A 18 7.44 5.35 5.59
C ALA A 18 6.16 5.19 4.73
N ALA A 19 6.16 5.69 3.49
CA ALA A 19 4.96 5.92 2.68
C ALA A 19 4.51 4.80 1.74
N GLY A 20 4.96 3.60 1.84
CA GLY A 20 4.72 2.62 0.78
C GLY A 20 4.16 1.26 1.19
N LEU A 21 4.26 0.82 2.42
CA LEU A 21 3.55 -0.38 2.90
C LEU A 21 2.22 -0.01 3.54
N LEU A 22 2.19 1.17 4.09
CA LEU A 22 1.03 1.88 4.58
C LEU A 22 0.99 3.12 3.71
N ALA A 23 0.23 3.10 2.64
CA ALA A 23 0.17 4.19 1.68
C ALA A 23 -0.31 5.48 2.33
N ALA A 24 0.53 6.19 3.05
CA ALA A 24 0.44 7.59 3.36
C ALA A 24 1.20 8.00 4.63
N LEU A 25 2.40 8.46 4.48
CA LEU A 25 3.11 9.22 5.51
C LEU A 25 3.85 10.38 4.82
N ALA A 26 3.11 11.37 4.36
CA ALA A 26 3.70 12.61 3.87
C ALA A 26 3.08 13.83 4.51
N ALA A 27 3.95 14.52 5.23
CA ALA A 27 4.04 15.95 5.41
C ALA A 27 2.82 16.73 5.93
N SER A 28 2.89 17.12 7.19
CA SER A 28 2.47 18.47 7.59
C SER A 28 3.37 18.95 8.72
N ALA A 29 4.33 19.81 8.40
CA ALA A 29 4.98 20.65 9.38
C ALA A 29 3.96 21.73 9.81
N ALA A 30 3.31 21.54 10.94
CA ALA A 30 2.42 22.53 11.50
C ALA A 30 3.21 23.65 12.18
N LEU A 31 3.03 24.86 11.70
CA LEU A 31 3.36 26.10 12.41
C LEU A 31 2.48 26.20 13.66
N ALA A 32 3.11 26.36 14.81
CA ALA A 32 2.40 26.70 16.05
C ALA A 32 1.84 28.13 15.93
N ALA A 33 0.53 28.28 16.02
CA ALA A 33 -0.14 29.56 16.20
C ALA A 33 -0.96 29.53 17.51
N ALA A 34 -0.86 30.63 18.23
CA ALA A 34 -1.47 30.89 19.53
C ALA A 34 -3.01 30.96 19.49
N PRO A 35 -3.72 30.80 20.64
CA PRO A 35 -5.17 30.73 20.67
C PRO A 35 -5.81 32.12 20.45
N GLY A 36 -6.54 32.28 19.38
CA GLY A 36 -7.39 33.42 19.06
C GLY A 36 -8.85 32.97 18.96
N ALA A 37 -9.74 33.82 19.45
CA ALA A 37 -11.16 33.63 19.72
C ALA A 37 -11.97 32.93 18.61
N ALA A 38 -12.87 32.07 19.06
CA ALA A 38 -13.84 31.35 18.25
C ALA A 38 -14.82 32.30 17.56
N HIS A 39 -14.71 32.42 16.24
CA HIS A 39 -15.82 32.78 15.37
C HIS A 39 -16.24 31.49 14.64
N ALA A 40 -17.52 31.17 14.70
CA ALA A 40 -18.12 30.09 13.90
C ALA A 40 -18.06 30.52 12.43
N GLU A 41 -16.98 30.16 11.77
CA GLU A 41 -16.82 30.31 10.33
C GLU A 41 -17.59 29.16 9.65
N GLN A 42 -18.57 29.49 8.83
CA GLN A 42 -19.24 28.53 7.98
C GLN A 42 -18.18 27.83 7.13
N ALA A 43 -18.04 26.53 7.28
CA ALA A 43 -17.11 25.74 6.51
C ALA A 43 -17.33 26.00 5.02
N ALA A 44 -16.32 26.53 4.36
CA ALA A 44 -16.31 26.66 2.90
C ALA A 44 -16.55 25.27 2.28
N PRO A 45 -17.31 25.17 1.17
CA PRO A 45 -17.50 23.89 0.49
C PRO A 45 -16.12 23.31 0.16
N ALA A 46 -15.93 22.04 0.46
CA ALA A 46 -14.70 21.32 0.15
C ALA A 46 -14.35 21.55 -1.34
N PRO A 47 -13.09 21.82 -1.67
CA PRO A 47 -12.70 22.02 -3.06
C PRO A 47 -13.12 20.81 -3.89
N ALA A 48 -13.74 21.05 -5.04
CA ALA A 48 -14.14 19.99 -5.96
C ALA A 48 -12.92 19.12 -6.26
N ALA A 49 -13.05 17.80 -6.05
CA ALA A 49 -11.97 16.87 -6.28
C ALA A 49 -11.46 17.04 -7.72
N THR A 50 -10.15 17.20 -7.89
CA THR A 50 -9.53 17.31 -9.22
C THR A 50 -9.91 16.08 -10.05
N PRO A 51 -10.43 16.25 -11.26
CA PRO A 51 -10.82 15.12 -12.10
C PRO A 51 -9.60 14.21 -12.35
N ILE A 52 -9.79 12.90 -12.17
CA ILE A 52 -8.76 11.91 -12.47
C ILE A 52 -8.61 11.85 -14.00
N PRO A 53 -7.40 12.05 -14.56
CA PRO A 53 -7.18 11.94 -15.99
C PRO A 53 -7.60 10.56 -16.51
N ARG A 54 -8.23 10.52 -17.68
CA ARG A 54 -8.78 9.28 -18.26
C ARG A 54 -7.69 8.40 -18.83
N ALA A 55 -7.75 7.11 -18.52
CA ALA A 55 -6.90 6.10 -19.15
C ALA A 55 -7.25 5.97 -20.63
N GLU A 56 -6.26 5.57 -21.43
CA GLU A 56 -6.50 5.15 -22.82
C GLU A 56 -7.11 3.74 -22.85
N GLY A 57 -8.05 3.52 -23.77
CA GLY A 57 -8.70 2.22 -23.97
C GLY A 57 -9.65 1.82 -22.82
N ALA A 58 -9.60 0.53 -22.44
CA ALA A 58 -10.49 -0.01 -21.41
C ALA A 58 -10.17 0.47 -19.98
N GLY A 59 -8.97 0.99 -19.76
CA GLY A 59 -8.48 1.39 -18.46
C GLY A 59 -8.25 0.22 -17.49
N PRO A 60 -7.94 0.51 -16.22
CA PRO A 60 -7.67 -0.50 -15.22
C PRO A 60 -8.80 -1.51 -15.06
N PRO A 61 -8.48 -2.77 -14.69
CA PRO A 61 -9.48 -3.82 -14.59
C PRO A 61 -10.38 -3.61 -13.37
N LEU A 62 -11.67 -3.86 -13.59
CA LEU A 62 -12.71 -3.81 -12.58
C LEU A 62 -13.53 -5.09 -12.67
N TRP A 63 -13.85 -5.70 -11.55
CA TRP A 63 -14.73 -6.86 -11.48
C TRP A 63 -15.97 -6.56 -10.63
N VAL A 64 -16.96 -7.41 -10.75
CA VAL A 64 -18.19 -7.33 -9.96
C VAL A 64 -18.65 -8.72 -9.57
N VAL A 65 -19.10 -8.83 -8.32
CA VAL A 65 -19.91 -9.95 -7.79
C VAL A 65 -21.26 -9.39 -7.46
N ARG A 66 -22.34 -10.06 -7.91
CA ARG A 66 -23.70 -9.60 -7.64
C ARG A 66 -24.67 -10.76 -7.52
N ASP A 67 -25.72 -10.54 -6.76
CA ASP A 67 -26.90 -11.38 -6.68
C ASP A 67 -28.20 -10.54 -6.82
N ALA A 68 -29.28 -10.92 -6.15
CA ALA A 68 -30.57 -10.26 -6.31
C ALA A 68 -30.63 -8.85 -5.68
N ASP A 69 -29.89 -8.62 -4.57
CA ASP A 69 -29.97 -7.39 -3.78
C ASP A 69 -28.62 -6.87 -3.31
N SER A 70 -27.52 -7.60 -3.59
CA SER A 70 -26.13 -7.20 -3.26
C SER A 70 -25.30 -7.00 -4.51
N THR A 71 -24.41 -5.99 -4.49
CA THR A 71 -23.41 -5.75 -5.52
C THR A 71 -22.10 -5.34 -4.87
N VAL A 72 -21.02 -6.08 -5.15
CA VAL A 72 -19.66 -5.75 -4.71
C VAL A 72 -18.78 -5.56 -5.92
N TYR A 73 -18.28 -4.35 -6.14
CA TYR A 73 -17.26 -4.06 -7.13
C TYR A 73 -15.87 -4.30 -6.54
N LEU A 74 -14.98 -4.92 -7.31
CA LEU A 74 -13.61 -5.22 -6.90
C LEU A 74 -12.66 -4.49 -7.86
N PHE A 75 -11.91 -3.54 -7.33
CA PHE A 75 -10.99 -2.70 -8.08
C PHE A 75 -9.56 -2.84 -7.55
N GLY A 76 -8.66 -3.29 -8.44
CA GLY A 76 -7.25 -3.41 -8.11
C GLY A 76 -6.54 -2.06 -8.18
N THR A 77 -5.92 -1.63 -7.08
CA THR A 77 -5.25 -0.34 -6.96
C THR A 77 -3.74 -0.44 -7.11
N VAL A 78 -3.09 0.70 -7.30
CA VAL A 78 -1.64 0.87 -7.25
C VAL A 78 -1.32 1.94 -6.21
N HIS A 79 -0.57 1.57 -5.17
CA HIS A 79 -0.32 2.41 -4.00
C HIS A 79 0.52 3.66 -4.27
N VAL A 80 1.36 3.63 -5.31
CA VAL A 80 2.21 4.76 -5.71
C VAL A 80 2.12 4.97 -7.21
N LEU A 81 1.93 6.22 -7.63
CA LEU A 81 1.90 6.59 -9.05
C LEU A 81 2.71 7.87 -9.27
N ARG A 82 3.09 8.12 -10.52
CA ARG A 82 3.56 9.47 -10.88
C ARG A 82 2.36 10.42 -10.90
N PRO A 83 2.48 11.63 -10.32
CA PRO A 83 1.41 12.63 -10.38
C PRO A 83 0.92 12.85 -11.82
N GLY A 84 -0.39 12.90 -11.99
CA GLY A 84 -1.00 13.06 -13.32
C GLY A 84 -1.14 11.79 -14.14
N THR A 85 -0.80 10.61 -13.60
CA THR A 85 -1.06 9.32 -14.28
C THR A 85 -2.54 9.18 -14.62
N ALA A 86 -2.84 8.94 -15.90
CA ALA A 86 -4.19 8.84 -16.42
C ALA A 86 -4.76 7.42 -16.22
N TRP A 87 -5.50 7.22 -15.14
CA TRP A 87 -6.10 5.91 -14.80
C TRP A 87 -7.63 5.94 -14.67
N GLY A 88 -8.25 7.12 -14.69
CA GLY A 88 -9.70 7.24 -14.56
C GLY A 88 -10.44 6.52 -15.68
N SER A 89 -11.61 5.94 -15.38
CA SER A 89 -12.49 5.33 -16.38
C SER A 89 -13.95 5.49 -15.98
N ASP A 90 -14.84 5.54 -16.97
CA ASP A 90 -16.28 5.74 -16.72
C ASP A 90 -16.87 4.59 -15.91
N LYS A 91 -16.42 3.35 -16.15
CA LYS A 91 -16.89 2.18 -15.41
C LYS A 91 -16.49 2.23 -13.93
N VAL A 92 -15.27 2.67 -13.61
CA VAL A 92 -14.80 2.84 -12.22
C VAL A 92 -15.56 3.96 -11.54
N ASP A 93 -15.76 5.10 -12.22
CA ASP A 93 -16.51 6.21 -11.67
C ASP A 93 -17.99 5.86 -11.41
N ALA A 94 -18.64 5.13 -12.33
CA ALA A 94 -20.02 4.68 -12.17
C ALA A 94 -20.15 3.68 -11.01
N ALA A 95 -19.24 2.71 -10.91
CA ALA A 95 -19.21 1.75 -9.82
C ALA A 95 -18.96 2.44 -8.47
N PHE A 96 -17.99 3.34 -8.39
CA PHE A 96 -17.70 4.11 -7.18
C PHE A 96 -18.87 5.00 -6.77
N ALA A 97 -19.53 5.65 -7.74
CA ALA A 97 -20.67 6.52 -7.48
C ALA A 97 -21.89 5.74 -6.94
N SER A 98 -22.13 4.53 -7.45
CA SER A 98 -23.26 3.68 -7.03
C SER A 98 -23.09 3.08 -5.63
N ALA A 99 -21.85 2.94 -5.14
CA ALA A 99 -21.58 2.36 -3.83
C ALA A 99 -21.83 3.35 -2.69
N SER A 100 -22.49 2.90 -1.63
CA SER A 100 -22.59 3.62 -0.35
C SER A 100 -21.35 3.40 0.52
N ASP A 101 -20.79 2.20 0.45
CA ASP A 101 -19.71 1.71 1.29
C ASP A 101 -18.45 1.50 0.46
N ILE A 102 -17.34 2.12 0.89
CA ILE A 102 -16.04 1.98 0.28
C ILE A 102 -15.15 1.18 1.21
N TRP A 103 -14.62 0.09 0.70
CA TRP A 103 -13.73 -0.80 1.44
C TRP A 103 -12.32 -0.71 0.87
N VAL A 104 -11.35 -0.52 1.75
CA VAL A 104 -9.92 -0.48 1.43
C VAL A 104 -9.15 -1.47 2.30
N GLU A 105 -7.87 -1.68 2.04
CA GLU A 105 -7.05 -2.55 2.89
C GLU A 105 -7.04 -2.03 4.33
N VAL A 106 -6.60 -0.78 4.52
CA VAL A 106 -6.47 -0.12 5.82
C VAL A 106 -7.06 1.28 5.73
N ALA A 107 -8.14 1.55 6.44
CA ALA A 107 -8.84 2.85 6.36
C ALA A 107 -8.13 3.98 7.14
N ASP A 108 -7.34 3.64 8.14
CA ASP A 108 -6.59 4.55 9.02
C ASP A 108 -5.10 4.66 8.66
N GLN A 109 -4.71 4.20 7.47
CA GLN A 109 -3.31 4.21 7.01
C GLN A 109 -2.67 5.60 6.97
N ASP A 110 -3.47 6.67 6.87
CA ASP A 110 -3.03 8.07 6.88
C ASP A 110 -2.81 8.61 8.30
N ASP A 111 -3.29 7.93 9.35
CA ASP A 111 -3.17 8.38 10.72
C ASP A 111 -1.81 8.00 11.32
N GLN A 112 -0.89 8.94 11.27
CA GLN A 112 0.46 8.74 11.82
C GLN A 112 0.46 8.44 13.32
N ALA A 113 -0.52 8.92 14.08
CA ALA A 113 -0.61 8.65 15.50
C ALA A 113 -0.97 7.19 15.78
N VAL A 114 -1.68 6.54 14.87
CA VAL A 114 -1.98 5.11 14.90
C VAL A 114 -0.82 4.28 14.36
N VAL A 115 -0.29 4.65 13.20
CA VAL A 115 0.66 3.84 12.42
C VAL A 115 2.08 3.85 13.00
N MET A 116 2.59 5.02 13.42
CA MET A 116 3.99 5.14 13.87
C MET A 116 4.34 4.33 15.12
N PRO A 117 3.49 4.27 16.18
CA PRO A 117 3.75 3.40 17.30
C PRO A 117 3.86 1.92 16.93
N VAL A 118 3.02 1.46 15.99
CA VAL A 118 3.02 0.07 15.52
C VAL A 118 4.32 -0.25 14.77
N ILE A 119 4.74 0.63 13.86
CA ILE A 119 6.03 0.48 13.16
C ILE A 119 7.19 0.48 14.15
N GLN A 120 7.19 1.40 15.11
CA GLN A 120 8.23 1.47 16.13
C GLN A 120 8.30 0.20 16.97
N GLN A 121 7.15 -0.34 17.36
CA GLN A 121 7.08 -1.55 18.17
C GLN A 121 7.52 -2.81 17.43
N HIS A 122 7.15 -2.94 16.15
CA HIS A 122 7.34 -4.19 15.39
C HIS A 122 8.47 -4.11 14.36
N GLY A 123 8.96 -2.93 14.04
CA GLY A 123 9.96 -2.71 13.00
C GLY A 123 11.33 -2.28 13.51
N VAL A 124 11.46 -1.91 14.79
CA VAL A 124 12.72 -1.40 15.35
C VAL A 124 13.19 -2.25 16.52
N ASP A 125 14.40 -2.78 16.44
CA ASP A 125 15.03 -3.59 17.49
C ASP A 125 16.53 -3.27 17.62
N PRO A 126 16.90 -2.27 18.43
CA PRO A 126 18.32 -1.92 18.61
C PRO A 126 19.15 -3.02 19.30
N SER A 127 18.49 -4.01 19.94
CA SER A 127 19.21 -5.12 20.60
C SER A 127 19.66 -6.19 19.60
N ARG A 128 19.08 -6.21 18.40
CA ARG A 128 19.41 -7.11 17.30
C ARG A 128 19.62 -6.33 15.99
N PRO A 129 20.73 -5.59 15.86
CA PRO A 129 20.97 -4.77 14.70
C PRO A 129 21.13 -5.62 13.43
N LEU A 130 20.79 -5.06 12.27
CA LEU A 130 20.94 -5.72 10.95
C LEU A 130 22.36 -6.25 10.74
N SER A 131 23.38 -5.51 11.18
CA SER A 131 24.79 -5.92 11.12
C SER A 131 25.12 -7.19 11.92
N SER A 132 24.24 -7.60 12.85
CA SER A 132 24.36 -8.87 13.59
C SER A 132 23.53 -10.01 12.98
N ILE A 133 22.60 -9.69 12.08
CA ILE A 133 21.69 -10.64 11.42
C ILE A 133 22.22 -11.01 10.03
N LEU A 134 22.69 -10.01 9.28
CA LEU A 134 23.21 -10.18 7.93
C LEU A 134 24.68 -10.60 7.96
N SER A 135 25.14 -11.36 6.98
CA SER A 135 26.56 -11.56 6.75
C SER A 135 27.26 -10.24 6.42
N THR A 136 28.59 -10.19 6.55
CA THR A 136 29.38 -9.01 6.20
C THR A 136 29.11 -8.56 4.75
N GLU A 137 29.02 -9.51 3.82
CA GLU A 137 28.78 -9.26 2.40
C GLU A 137 27.37 -8.73 2.17
N GLU A 138 26.35 -9.30 2.81
CA GLU A 138 24.96 -8.84 2.70
C GLU A 138 24.78 -7.44 3.27
N PHE A 139 25.40 -7.17 4.45
CA PHE A 139 25.32 -5.84 5.06
C PHE A 139 26.05 -4.79 4.20
N ALA A 140 27.19 -5.12 3.60
CA ALA A 140 27.88 -4.23 2.70
C ALA A 140 27.08 -3.93 1.42
N ALA A 141 26.41 -4.95 0.86
CA ALA A 141 25.50 -4.77 -0.28
C ALA A 141 24.28 -3.92 0.07
N PHE A 142 23.67 -4.14 1.23
CA PHE A 142 22.59 -3.33 1.76
C PHE A 142 23.03 -1.86 1.97
N ASP A 143 24.17 -1.64 2.61
CA ASP A 143 24.71 -0.29 2.85
C ASP A 143 24.95 0.46 1.54
N LYS A 144 25.48 -0.21 0.51
CA LYS A 144 25.65 0.38 -0.82
C LYS A 144 24.33 0.85 -1.41
N VAL A 145 23.26 0.04 -1.33
CA VAL A 145 21.93 0.42 -1.83
C VAL A 145 21.34 1.54 -0.97
N ALA A 146 21.50 1.49 0.34
CA ALA A 146 21.04 2.56 1.24
C ALA A 146 21.71 3.89 0.91
N GLN A 147 23.06 3.90 0.68
CA GLN A 147 23.82 5.09 0.30
C GLN A 147 23.36 5.66 -1.05
N ALA A 148 23.11 4.82 -2.05
CA ALA A 148 22.61 5.25 -3.35
C ALA A 148 21.24 5.95 -3.24
N ASN A 149 20.49 5.69 -2.16
CA ASN A 149 19.20 6.26 -1.87
C ASN A 149 19.19 7.32 -0.75
N GLY A 150 20.37 7.85 -0.38
CA GLY A 150 20.51 8.96 0.56
C GLY A 150 20.44 8.58 2.05
N ALA A 151 20.54 7.28 2.36
CA ALA A 151 20.64 6.76 3.72
C ALA A 151 22.01 6.09 3.96
N SER A 152 22.16 5.33 5.04
CA SER A 152 23.29 4.44 5.24
C SER A 152 22.85 3.20 6.01
N GLY A 153 23.54 2.08 5.83
CA GLY A 153 23.31 0.87 6.60
C GLY A 153 23.37 1.14 8.10
N ALA A 154 24.33 1.93 8.55
CA ALA A 154 24.47 2.31 9.96
C ALA A 154 23.27 3.13 10.50
N ALA A 155 22.61 3.94 9.66
CA ALA A 155 21.41 4.69 10.06
C ALA A 155 20.18 3.80 10.17
N LEU A 156 20.16 2.69 9.44
CA LEU A 156 19.05 1.72 9.39
C LEU A 156 19.35 0.46 10.21
N ASP A 157 20.49 0.39 10.91
CA ASP A 157 20.99 -0.80 11.58
C ASP A 157 20.07 -1.33 12.70
N ALA A 158 19.32 -0.42 13.34
CA ALA A 158 18.36 -0.78 14.36
C ALA A 158 17.02 -1.31 13.81
N TYR A 159 16.84 -1.34 12.49
CA TYR A 159 15.59 -1.80 11.89
C TYR A 159 15.59 -3.32 11.72
N ARG A 160 14.42 -3.93 11.89
CA ARG A 160 14.23 -5.32 11.52
C ARG A 160 14.32 -5.49 10.00
N PRO A 161 14.71 -6.67 9.49
CA PRO A 161 14.97 -6.83 8.05
C PRO A 161 13.77 -6.45 7.16
N TRP A 162 12.53 -6.75 7.59
CA TRP A 162 11.33 -6.38 6.83
C TRP A 162 11.17 -4.86 6.67
N LEU A 163 11.45 -4.09 7.73
CA LEU A 163 11.31 -2.62 7.67
C LEU A 163 12.42 -2.01 6.83
N ALA A 164 13.66 -2.51 6.97
CA ALA A 164 14.76 -2.09 6.13
C ALA A 164 14.50 -2.39 4.64
N ALA A 165 13.99 -3.58 4.32
CA ALA A 165 13.58 -3.95 2.97
C ALA A 165 12.55 -2.97 2.41
N PHE A 166 11.52 -2.68 3.22
CA PHE A 166 10.48 -1.74 2.87
C PHE A 166 11.04 -0.34 2.56
N MET A 167 11.92 0.18 3.43
CA MET A 167 12.53 1.51 3.26
C MET A 167 13.31 1.61 1.94
N ILE A 168 14.13 0.61 1.61
CA ILE A 168 14.87 0.63 0.35
C ILE A 168 14.01 0.38 -0.88
N SER A 169 12.94 -0.42 -0.77
CA SER A 169 12.03 -0.70 -1.88
C SER A 169 11.29 0.55 -2.36
N MET A 170 11.02 1.49 -1.45
CA MET A 170 10.33 2.74 -1.76
C MET A 170 11.25 3.86 -2.22
N SER A 171 12.54 3.79 -1.91
CA SER A 171 13.49 4.86 -2.19
C SER A 171 13.67 5.08 -3.70
N GLY A 172 13.89 4.00 -4.47
CA GLY A 172 14.02 4.07 -5.92
C GLY A 172 12.81 4.67 -6.63
N PRO A 173 11.59 4.14 -6.42
CA PRO A 173 10.36 4.72 -6.94
C PRO A 173 10.17 6.19 -6.56
N THR A 174 10.43 6.57 -5.30
CA THR A 174 10.31 7.96 -4.84
C THR A 174 11.28 8.88 -5.60
N ASN A 175 12.53 8.46 -5.78
CA ASN A 175 13.54 9.21 -6.55
C ASN A 175 13.15 9.30 -8.04
N ALA A 176 12.44 8.30 -8.58
CA ALA A 176 11.92 8.28 -9.95
C ALA A 176 10.61 9.06 -10.13
N GLY A 177 10.14 9.78 -9.10
CA GLY A 177 8.98 10.64 -9.16
C GLY A 177 7.64 9.98 -8.81
N TYR A 178 7.65 8.72 -8.36
CA TYR A 178 6.45 8.11 -7.78
C TYR A 178 6.10 8.74 -6.43
N ARG A 179 4.82 8.85 -6.14
CA ARG A 179 4.28 9.44 -4.91
C ARG A 179 3.12 8.61 -4.39
N SER A 180 3.04 8.43 -3.09
CA SER A 180 1.91 7.78 -2.41
C SER A 180 0.65 8.66 -2.46
N GLU A 181 0.83 9.97 -2.43
CA GLU A 181 -0.29 10.92 -2.56
C GLU A 181 -0.99 10.85 -3.91
N ALA A 182 -0.29 10.33 -4.94
CA ALA A 182 -0.85 10.05 -6.26
C ALA A 182 -1.37 8.61 -6.38
N GLY A 183 -1.24 7.80 -5.33
CA GLY A 183 -1.75 6.44 -5.28
C GLY A 183 -3.26 6.38 -5.47
N VAL A 184 -3.71 5.29 -6.07
CA VAL A 184 -5.13 5.07 -6.38
C VAL A 184 -5.95 4.94 -5.11
N ASP A 185 -5.45 4.18 -4.13
CA ASP A 185 -6.10 3.99 -2.81
C ASP A 185 -6.34 5.33 -2.13
N LYS A 186 -5.27 6.13 -2.01
CA LYS A 186 -5.33 7.46 -1.41
C LYS A 186 -6.35 8.35 -2.12
N THR A 187 -6.32 8.37 -3.45
CA THR A 187 -7.25 9.16 -4.25
C THR A 187 -8.70 8.73 -4.02
N LEU A 188 -8.98 7.42 -3.95
CA LEU A 188 -10.33 6.90 -3.72
C LEU A 188 -10.79 7.12 -2.27
N MET A 189 -9.91 6.98 -1.28
CA MET A 189 -10.21 7.28 0.13
C MET A 189 -10.57 8.77 0.31
N ASP A 190 -9.78 9.67 -0.27
CA ASP A 190 -10.05 11.12 -0.19
C ASP A 190 -11.37 11.47 -0.88
N ARG A 191 -11.66 10.84 -2.03
CA ARG A 191 -12.93 10.98 -2.74
C ARG A 191 -14.10 10.46 -1.90
N ALA A 192 -13.95 9.33 -1.22
CA ALA A 192 -14.98 8.77 -0.34
C ALA A 192 -15.28 9.72 0.82
N ARG A 193 -14.25 10.23 1.49
CA ARG A 193 -14.38 11.20 2.59
C ARG A 193 -15.06 12.49 2.12
N ALA A 194 -14.63 13.04 0.97
CA ALA A 194 -15.22 14.25 0.40
C ALA A 194 -16.71 14.09 0.01
N GLN A 195 -17.12 12.88 -0.36
CA GLN A 195 -18.51 12.56 -0.72
C GLN A 195 -19.34 12.04 0.47
N GLY A 196 -18.78 11.97 1.68
CA GLY A 196 -19.46 11.46 2.86
C GLY A 196 -19.85 9.98 2.78
N LYS A 197 -19.16 9.20 1.95
CA LYS A 197 -19.38 7.73 1.87
C LYS A 197 -18.79 7.05 3.10
N ALA A 198 -19.38 5.93 3.52
CA ALA A 198 -18.82 5.10 4.57
C ALA A 198 -17.48 4.50 4.09
N LEU A 199 -16.43 4.66 4.90
CA LEU A 199 -15.09 4.14 4.59
C LEU A 199 -14.72 3.08 5.62
N HIS A 200 -14.41 1.88 5.14
CA HIS A 200 -14.09 0.70 5.93
C HIS A 200 -12.71 0.16 5.55
N GLY A 201 -12.01 -0.43 6.52
CA GLY A 201 -10.80 -1.22 6.28
C GLY A 201 -11.09 -2.71 6.45
N PHE A 202 -10.55 -3.55 5.57
CA PHE A 202 -10.56 -5.00 5.79
C PHE A 202 -9.72 -5.37 7.00
N GLU A 203 -8.67 -4.62 7.26
CA GLU A 203 -7.75 -4.78 8.38
C GLU A 203 -7.34 -3.42 8.96
N THR A 204 -6.72 -3.45 10.13
CA THR A 204 -6.08 -2.27 10.73
C THR A 204 -4.60 -2.23 10.39
N ALA A 205 -3.96 -1.07 10.52
CA ALA A 205 -2.52 -0.91 10.38
C ALA A 205 -1.73 -1.87 11.30
N ASP A 206 -2.21 -2.11 12.52
CA ASP A 206 -1.59 -3.05 13.47
C ASP A 206 -1.62 -4.49 12.95
N VAL A 207 -2.76 -4.94 12.42
CA VAL A 207 -2.90 -6.28 11.83
C VAL A 207 -1.93 -6.44 10.66
N GLN A 208 -1.91 -5.49 9.73
CA GLN A 208 -1.05 -5.55 8.54
C GLN A 208 0.44 -5.60 8.91
N VAL A 209 0.87 -4.72 9.82
CA VAL A 209 2.28 -4.70 10.26
C VAL A 209 2.65 -5.99 10.98
N ARG A 210 1.78 -6.53 11.85
CA ARG A 210 2.04 -7.80 12.55
C ARG A 210 2.17 -8.99 11.61
N LEU A 211 1.39 -9.05 10.54
CA LEU A 211 1.51 -10.11 9.54
C LEU A 211 2.91 -10.12 8.91
N ILE A 212 3.42 -8.96 8.53
CA ILE A 212 4.75 -8.83 7.92
C ILE A 212 5.86 -9.02 8.95
N ALA A 213 5.75 -8.38 10.11
CA ALA A 213 6.73 -8.50 11.19
C ALA A 213 6.78 -9.90 11.81
N GLY A 214 5.68 -10.65 11.71
CA GLY A 214 5.55 -12.03 12.19
C GLY A 214 6.14 -13.10 11.27
N MET A 215 6.58 -12.74 10.06
CA MET A 215 7.31 -13.68 9.20
C MET A 215 8.59 -14.18 9.91
N SER A 216 9.04 -15.38 9.55
CA SER A 216 10.33 -15.88 10.01
C SER A 216 11.46 -14.89 9.70
N GLU A 217 12.50 -14.86 10.53
CA GLU A 217 13.66 -14.00 10.26
C GLU A 217 14.31 -14.33 8.92
N GLU A 218 14.35 -15.62 8.57
CA GLU A 218 14.83 -16.07 7.26
C GLU A 218 14.04 -15.45 6.12
N ALA A 219 12.71 -15.44 6.19
CA ALA A 219 11.86 -14.80 5.20
C ALA A 219 12.07 -13.30 5.13
N GLN A 220 12.20 -12.62 6.27
CA GLN A 220 12.48 -11.19 6.31
C GLN A 220 13.85 -10.83 5.70
N VAL A 221 14.88 -11.65 5.96
CA VAL A 221 16.24 -11.47 5.36
C VAL A 221 16.16 -11.77 3.86
N ALA A 222 15.48 -12.83 3.44
CA ALA A 222 15.28 -13.13 2.02
C ALA A 222 14.59 -11.97 1.28
N TYR A 223 13.59 -11.35 1.92
CA TYR A 223 12.89 -10.19 1.41
C TYR A 223 13.83 -8.99 1.24
N LEU A 224 14.62 -8.66 2.26
CA LEU A 224 15.63 -7.60 2.21
C LEU A 224 16.65 -7.86 1.09
N ASN A 225 17.23 -9.06 1.06
CA ASN A 225 18.23 -9.44 0.08
C ASN A 225 17.68 -9.42 -1.36
N ASN A 226 16.39 -9.75 -1.55
CA ASN A 226 15.78 -9.63 -2.87
C ASN A 226 15.75 -8.18 -3.36
N TYR A 227 15.33 -7.23 -2.51
CA TYR A 227 15.35 -5.82 -2.87
C TYR A 227 16.76 -5.27 -3.10
N VAL A 228 17.72 -5.70 -2.29
CA VAL A 228 19.15 -5.31 -2.49
C VAL A 228 19.66 -5.79 -3.85
N ARG A 229 19.40 -7.05 -4.20
CA ARG A 229 19.86 -7.62 -5.49
C ARG A 229 19.18 -7.00 -6.71
N ASN A 230 17.93 -6.59 -6.57
CA ASN A 230 17.11 -6.08 -7.69
C ASN A 230 16.95 -4.55 -7.66
N ALA A 231 17.72 -3.84 -6.84
CA ALA A 231 17.58 -2.40 -6.61
C ALA A 231 17.53 -1.58 -7.92
N ASP A 232 18.39 -1.91 -8.88
CA ASP A 232 18.47 -1.23 -10.19
C ASP A 232 17.24 -1.51 -11.07
N GLY A 233 16.53 -2.61 -10.86
CA GLY A 233 15.37 -3.04 -11.64
C GLY A 233 14.00 -2.63 -11.07
N ILE A 234 13.94 -2.16 -9.81
CA ILE A 234 12.67 -1.90 -9.11
C ILE A 234 11.79 -0.91 -9.88
N VAL A 235 12.35 0.20 -10.33
CA VAL A 235 11.60 1.25 -11.06
C VAL A 235 11.10 0.73 -12.40
N ALA A 236 11.93 0.02 -13.15
CA ALA A 236 11.54 -0.56 -14.43
C ALA A 236 10.42 -1.60 -14.28
N ASN A 237 10.49 -2.44 -13.24
CA ASN A 237 9.43 -3.40 -12.93
C ASN A 237 8.13 -2.70 -12.52
N LEU A 238 8.21 -1.64 -11.72
CA LEU A 238 7.04 -0.84 -11.35
C LEU A 238 6.43 -0.13 -12.56
N ASP A 239 7.25 0.45 -13.44
CA ASP A 239 6.81 1.06 -14.71
C ASP A 239 6.05 0.05 -15.58
N ALA A 240 6.59 -1.16 -15.72
CA ALA A 240 5.95 -2.23 -16.49
C ALA A 240 4.63 -2.69 -15.85
N THR A 241 4.60 -2.84 -14.52
CA THR A 241 3.40 -3.21 -13.77
C THR A 241 2.30 -2.17 -13.94
N VAL A 242 2.62 -0.89 -13.76
CA VAL A 242 1.68 0.23 -13.96
C VAL A 242 1.17 0.27 -15.40
N ALA A 243 2.06 0.07 -16.38
CA ALA A 243 1.68 0.06 -17.79
C ALA A 243 0.70 -1.10 -18.13
N ALA A 244 0.94 -2.30 -17.60
CA ALA A 244 0.04 -3.44 -17.77
C ALA A 244 -1.31 -3.18 -17.09
N TRP A 245 -1.29 -2.65 -15.86
CA TRP A 245 -2.49 -2.30 -15.11
C TRP A 245 -3.33 -1.23 -15.83
N LEU A 246 -2.73 -0.15 -16.34
CA LEU A 246 -3.42 0.90 -17.10
C LEU A 246 -4.12 0.37 -18.36
N LYS A 247 -3.53 -0.63 -19.01
CA LYS A 247 -4.11 -1.31 -20.20
C LYS A 247 -5.21 -2.31 -19.82
N GLY A 248 -5.41 -2.57 -18.54
CA GLY A 248 -6.31 -3.62 -18.07
C GLY A 248 -5.75 -5.03 -18.26
N ASP A 249 -4.45 -5.21 -18.50
CA ASP A 249 -3.81 -6.52 -18.58
C ASP A 249 -3.52 -7.09 -17.19
N ALA A 250 -4.57 -7.66 -16.58
CA ALA A 250 -4.50 -8.21 -15.24
C ALA A 250 -3.51 -9.39 -15.13
N ALA A 251 -3.39 -10.19 -16.19
CA ALA A 251 -2.50 -11.36 -16.21
C ALA A 251 -1.03 -10.91 -16.17
N GLU A 252 -0.65 -9.93 -16.99
CA GLU A 252 0.71 -9.42 -17.02
C GLU A 252 1.03 -8.62 -15.74
N ALA A 253 0.11 -7.81 -15.24
CA ALA A 253 0.31 -7.09 -13.98
C ALA A 253 0.53 -8.05 -12.80
N GLY A 254 -0.27 -9.12 -12.70
CA GLY A 254 -0.11 -10.18 -11.71
C GLY A 254 1.23 -10.90 -11.85
N ARG A 255 1.63 -11.27 -13.07
CA ARG A 255 2.92 -11.93 -13.35
C ARG A 255 4.10 -11.07 -12.89
N LEU A 256 4.08 -9.78 -13.20
CA LEU A 256 5.13 -8.84 -12.78
C LEU A 256 5.20 -8.65 -11.27
N ASN A 257 4.07 -8.79 -10.59
CA ASN A 257 4.03 -8.66 -9.13
C ASN A 257 4.54 -9.91 -8.38
N ARG A 258 4.43 -11.12 -8.97
CA ARG A 258 4.88 -12.38 -8.32
C ARG A 258 6.34 -12.37 -7.92
N VAL A 259 7.20 -11.74 -8.73
CA VAL A 259 8.65 -11.66 -8.45
C VAL A 259 8.96 -10.92 -7.14
N ASN A 260 8.00 -10.19 -6.59
CA ASN A 260 8.15 -9.45 -5.35
C ASN A 260 7.61 -10.18 -4.11
N THR A 261 6.97 -11.34 -4.29
CA THR A 261 6.36 -12.12 -3.20
C THR A 261 6.67 -13.60 -3.32
N ARG A 262 5.92 -14.32 -4.15
CA ARG A 262 5.94 -15.79 -4.26
C ARG A 262 7.32 -16.36 -4.61
N ASP A 263 8.00 -15.71 -5.54
CA ASP A 263 9.30 -16.16 -6.05
C ASP A 263 10.44 -15.90 -5.07
N ILE A 264 10.20 -15.12 -3.99
CA ILE A 264 11.19 -14.83 -2.96
C ILE A 264 11.17 -15.89 -1.87
N HIS A 265 10.03 -16.04 -1.21
CA HIS A 265 9.83 -16.96 -0.08
C HIS A 265 8.34 -17.22 0.14
N GLN A 266 7.98 -18.48 0.45
CA GLN A 266 6.57 -18.86 0.66
C GLN A 266 5.91 -18.11 1.82
N ASP A 267 6.64 -17.81 2.92
CA ASP A 267 6.08 -17.06 4.05
C ASP A 267 5.73 -15.62 3.67
N ILE A 268 6.50 -15.02 2.75
CA ILE A 268 6.21 -13.68 2.24
C ILE A 268 4.89 -13.70 1.44
N HIS A 269 4.77 -14.65 0.53
CA HIS A 269 3.56 -14.80 -0.28
C HIS A 269 2.34 -15.09 0.60
N ARG A 270 2.51 -15.95 1.59
CA ARG A 270 1.45 -16.29 2.53
C ARG A 270 1.02 -15.08 3.35
N ALA A 271 1.96 -14.39 4.02
CA ALA A 271 1.66 -13.24 4.88
C ALA A 271 1.16 -12.02 4.09
N ALA A 272 1.75 -11.75 2.93
CA ALA A 272 1.39 -10.59 2.13
C ALA A 272 0.08 -10.75 1.35
N LEU A 273 -0.28 -11.97 0.94
CA LEU A 273 -1.41 -12.22 0.04
C LEU A 273 -2.37 -13.29 0.56
N ILE A 274 -1.94 -14.55 0.74
CA ILE A 274 -2.88 -15.67 0.91
C ILE A 274 -3.75 -15.52 2.16
N ASP A 275 -3.15 -15.29 3.32
CA ASP A 275 -3.87 -15.21 4.59
C ASP A 275 -4.82 -13.99 4.60
N ARG A 276 -4.39 -12.87 4.02
CA ARG A 276 -5.20 -11.66 3.86
C ARG A 276 -6.35 -11.87 2.87
N ASN A 277 -6.07 -12.43 1.69
CA ASN A 277 -7.07 -12.74 0.68
C ASN A 277 -8.16 -13.67 1.21
N ALA A 278 -7.78 -14.67 2.02
CA ALA A 278 -8.74 -15.58 2.63
C ALA A 278 -9.66 -14.87 3.62
N ASP A 279 -9.12 -13.99 4.46
CA ASP A 279 -9.91 -13.21 5.42
C ASP A 279 -10.83 -12.21 4.68
N TRP A 280 -10.30 -11.47 3.71
CA TRP A 280 -11.10 -10.52 2.92
C TRP A 280 -12.20 -11.21 2.12
N THR A 281 -11.94 -12.42 1.60
CA THR A 281 -12.97 -13.23 0.94
C THR A 281 -14.10 -13.57 1.88
N ASN A 282 -13.83 -13.89 3.17
CA ASN A 282 -14.87 -14.12 4.18
C ASN A 282 -15.72 -12.86 4.41
N GLN A 283 -15.07 -11.69 4.48
CA GLN A 283 -15.76 -10.42 4.67
C GLN A 283 -16.61 -10.04 3.45
N ILE A 284 -16.11 -10.28 2.22
CA ILE A 284 -16.88 -10.05 0.98
C ILE A 284 -18.08 -11.02 0.89
N GLU A 285 -17.91 -12.29 1.28
CA GLU A 285 -19.00 -13.23 1.36
C GLU A 285 -20.09 -12.76 2.33
N ALA A 286 -19.70 -12.20 3.49
CA ALA A 286 -20.65 -11.60 4.43
C ALA A 286 -21.38 -10.38 3.84
N MET A 287 -20.70 -9.56 3.03
CA MET A 287 -21.37 -8.47 2.29
C MET A 287 -22.44 -9.01 1.33
N MET A 288 -22.16 -10.11 0.63
CA MET A 288 -23.10 -10.76 -0.29
C MET A 288 -24.28 -11.44 0.40
N GLN A 289 -24.19 -11.72 1.71
CA GLN A 289 -25.33 -12.20 2.52
C GLN A 289 -26.23 -11.05 3.00
N GLY A 290 -25.82 -9.82 2.83
CA GLY A 290 -26.56 -8.60 3.14
C GLY A 290 -27.32 -8.06 1.94
N SER A 291 -27.41 -6.74 1.85
CA SER A 291 -27.96 -6.03 0.67
C SER A 291 -27.22 -4.70 0.46
N GLY A 292 -27.27 -4.18 -0.76
CA GLY A 292 -26.69 -2.88 -1.09
C GLY A 292 -25.50 -2.96 -2.04
N THR A 293 -24.76 -1.85 -2.13
CA THR A 293 -23.62 -1.74 -3.07
C THR A 293 -22.37 -1.31 -2.34
N ALA A 294 -21.30 -2.12 -2.43
CA ALA A 294 -19.97 -1.82 -1.93
C ALA A 294 -18.97 -1.69 -3.08
N PHE A 295 -17.96 -0.85 -2.87
CA PHE A 295 -16.82 -0.71 -3.76
C PHE A 295 -15.55 -1.04 -2.98
N VAL A 296 -14.91 -2.14 -3.34
CA VAL A 296 -13.67 -2.65 -2.75
C VAL A 296 -12.50 -2.15 -3.59
N ALA A 297 -11.57 -1.43 -2.96
CA ALA A 297 -10.35 -0.90 -3.55
C ALA A 297 -9.14 -1.44 -2.78
N VAL A 298 -8.48 -2.44 -3.34
CA VAL A 298 -7.33 -3.13 -2.73
C VAL A 298 -6.20 -3.27 -3.74
N GLY A 299 -4.97 -3.41 -3.27
CA GLY A 299 -3.81 -3.55 -4.14
C GLY A 299 -4.01 -4.60 -5.24
N ALA A 300 -3.62 -4.26 -6.46
CA ALA A 300 -3.86 -5.07 -7.65
C ALA A 300 -3.38 -6.52 -7.52
N ALA A 301 -2.33 -6.74 -6.72
CA ALA A 301 -1.80 -8.08 -6.42
C ALA A 301 -2.83 -9.01 -5.78
N HIS A 302 -3.77 -8.48 -5.00
CA HIS A 302 -4.81 -9.25 -4.32
C HIS A 302 -5.91 -9.75 -5.27
N LEU A 303 -6.01 -9.17 -6.48
CA LEU A 303 -7.07 -9.48 -7.45
C LEU A 303 -6.55 -10.09 -8.77
N MET A 304 -5.25 -10.03 -9.06
CA MET A 304 -4.73 -10.23 -10.42
C MET A 304 -3.78 -11.42 -10.60
N ASP A 305 -3.66 -12.29 -9.62
CA ASP A 305 -2.81 -13.49 -9.74
C ASP A 305 -3.51 -14.71 -9.12
N GLN A 306 -2.82 -15.85 -9.11
CA GLN A 306 -3.23 -17.05 -8.38
C GLN A 306 -3.37 -16.75 -6.87
N ASP A 307 -4.23 -17.49 -6.21
CA ASP A 307 -4.57 -17.27 -4.79
C ASP A 307 -5.21 -15.88 -4.53
N SER A 308 -5.79 -15.27 -5.58
CA SER A 308 -6.48 -13.98 -5.49
C SER A 308 -7.83 -14.09 -4.80
N VAL A 309 -8.34 -12.96 -4.32
CA VAL A 309 -9.72 -12.85 -3.83
C VAL A 309 -10.72 -13.30 -4.90
N ILE A 310 -10.44 -13.02 -6.19
CA ILE A 310 -11.29 -13.45 -7.31
C ILE A 310 -11.31 -14.98 -7.43
N ASP A 311 -10.15 -15.63 -7.35
CA ASP A 311 -10.07 -17.09 -7.38
C ASP A 311 -10.78 -17.72 -6.18
N MET A 312 -10.58 -17.17 -4.99
CA MET A 312 -11.22 -17.66 -3.76
C MET A 312 -12.74 -17.50 -3.78
N LEU A 313 -13.26 -16.36 -4.25
CA LEU A 313 -14.72 -16.15 -4.43
C LEU A 313 -15.27 -17.12 -5.48
N THR A 314 -14.58 -17.32 -6.59
CA THR A 314 -14.99 -18.25 -7.65
C THR A 314 -15.01 -19.69 -7.12
N ALA A 315 -14.02 -20.10 -6.34
CA ALA A 315 -13.98 -21.42 -5.71
C ALA A 315 -15.12 -21.64 -4.72
N ARG A 316 -15.68 -20.59 -4.12
CA ARG A 316 -16.88 -20.61 -3.26
C ARG A 316 -18.20 -20.55 -4.03
N GLY A 317 -18.16 -20.52 -5.37
CA GLY A 317 -19.34 -20.55 -6.22
C GLY A 317 -19.90 -19.18 -6.59
N PHE A 318 -19.25 -18.09 -6.22
CA PHE A 318 -19.63 -16.75 -6.67
C PHE A 318 -19.28 -16.55 -8.13
N LYS A 319 -20.20 -15.93 -8.89
CA LYS A 319 -19.93 -15.50 -10.26
C LYS A 319 -19.23 -14.15 -10.23
N VAL A 320 -17.93 -14.15 -10.51
CA VAL A 320 -17.15 -12.91 -10.64
C VAL A 320 -17.07 -12.53 -12.11
N GLU A 321 -17.59 -11.37 -12.47
CA GLU A 321 -17.62 -10.86 -13.84
C GLU A 321 -16.61 -9.72 -13.98
N ARG A 322 -15.85 -9.71 -15.08
CA ARG A 322 -15.01 -8.56 -15.42
C ARG A 322 -15.81 -7.55 -16.24
N LEU A 323 -15.72 -6.25 -15.88
CA LEU A 323 -16.38 -5.13 -16.55
C LEU A 323 -15.47 -4.45 -17.58
#